data_6c5d6e87b8f122c4f6e01c0798ee3c06
#
_entry.id   6c5d6e87b8f122c4f6e01c0798ee3c06
#
_cell.length_a   1.000
_cell.length_b   1.000
_cell.length_c   1.000
_cell.angle_alpha   90.00
_cell.angle_beta   90.00
_cell.angle_gamma   90.00
#
_symmetry.space_group_name_H-M   'P 1'
#
loop_
_entity.id
_entity.type
_entity.pdbx_description
1 polymer ?
#
loop_
_entity_poly.entity_id
_entity_poly.type
_entity_poly.pdbx_seq_one_letter_code
_entity_poly.pdbx_strand_id
1 'polypeptide(L)'
;HGMVKEIPNKKVIRNIDTGVPYSIVTDQYGIADHADFFGGLCTEMLNAGATLDTAGTMADGGRVWIRMNMPEGTILQDGGQDTVIPSMMLLSDHTSVNANLGLCNVKRPACNNELGLLIGGAQFKFSFKHMRWINERVSLAGAMMKESALGINQTLDLFQVMATKRISHGIFSDFARTLLDEHRGVSERLDENGVKTIHTKRANEIDELISYFESGNQGAGETCWGAYQSITGWLDHKLSLIHISEPT
;
A
#
# COMPACT_ATOMS: atom_id res chain seq x y z
N HIS A 1 -21.25 6.11 -44.08
CA HIS A 1 -21.68 5.10 -43.09
C HIS A 1 -20.55 4.10 -42.94
N GLY A 2 -19.83 4.18 -41.82
CA GLY A 2 -18.77 3.21 -41.49
C GLY A 2 -19.40 1.83 -41.25
N MET A 3 -18.86 0.79 -41.89
CA MET A 3 -19.27 -0.58 -41.61
C MET A 3 -18.78 -0.97 -40.21
N VAL A 4 -19.70 -1.30 -39.32
CA VAL A 4 -19.35 -1.91 -38.02
C VAL A 4 -18.94 -3.37 -38.32
N LYS A 5 -17.68 -3.71 -37.97
CA LYS A 5 -17.19 -5.10 -38.05
C LYS A 5 -17.09 -5.68 -36.66
N GLU A 6 -17.62 -6.85 -36.48
CA GLU A 6 -17.45 -7.64 -35.28
C GLU A 6 -15.98 -8.09 -35.19
N ILE A 7 -15.38 -7.98 -33.98
CA ILE A 7 -14.06 -8.53 -33.71
C ILE A 7 -14.25 -9.90 -33.06
N PRO A 8 -13.86 -11.01 -33.73
CA PRO A 8 -14.08 -12.35 -33.21
C PRO A 8 -13.41 -12.54 -31.84
N ASN A 9 -14.07 -13.27 -30.94
CA ASN A 9 -13.60 -13.62 -29.60
C ASN A 9 -13.32 -12.41 -28.70
N LYS A 10 -13.97 -11.27 -28.94
CA LYS A 10 -13.86 -10.07 -28.12
C LYS A 10 -15.22 -9.61 -27.62
N LYS A 11 -15.22 -9.04 -26.40
CA LYS A 11 -16.36 -8.40 -25.75
C LYS A 11 -15.96 -7.00 -25.31
N VAL A 12 -16.90 -6.09 -25.28
CA VAL A 12 -16.74 -4.77 -24.68
C VAL A 12 -17.38 -4.81 -23.29
N ILE A 13 -16.62 -4.49 -22.29
CA ILE A 13 -17.12 -4.22 -20.94
C ILE A 13 -17.51 -2.75 -20.89
N ARG A 14 -18.74 -2.47 -20.47
CA ARG A 14 -19.28 -1.11 -20.41
C ARG A 14 -20.18 -0.92 -19.21
N ASN A 15 -20.35 0.32 -18.80
CA ASN A 15 -21.39 0.70 -17.85
C ASN A 15 -22.76 0.49 -18.50
N ILE A 16 -23.67 -0.19 -17.81
CA ILE A 16 -25.02 -0.48 -18.33
C ILE A 16 -25.84 0.81 -18.42
N ASP A 17 -25.71 1.71 -17.44
CA ASP A 17 -26.55 2.90 -17.33
C ASP A 17 -26.09 4.02 -18.27
N THR A 18 -24.78 4.23 -18.37
CA THR A 18 -24.19 5.33 -19.15
C THR A 18 -23.75 4.91 -20.54
N GLY A 19 -23.56 3.59 -20.78
CA GLY A 19 -23.02 3.06 -22.02
C GLY A 19 -21.51 3.27 -22.20
N VAL A 20 -20.82 3.91 -21.23
CA VAL A 20 -19.39 4.19 -21.30
C VAL A 20 -18.59 2.88 -21.36
N PRO A 21 -17.73 2.69 -22.38
CA PRO A 21 -16.91 1.50 -22.50
C PRO A 21 -15.72 1.57 -21.53
N TYR A 22 -15.45 0.48 -20.81
CA TYR A 22 -14.31 0.36 -19.88
C TYR A 22 -13.12 -0.36 -20.53
N SER A 23 -13.38 -1.48 -21.20
CA SER A 23 -12.32 -2.30 -21.78
C SER A 23 -12.83 -3.23 -22.89
N ILE A 24 -11.89 -3.72 -23.70
CA ILE A 24 -12.12 -4.78 -24.68
C ILE A 24 -11.40 -6.03 -24.18
N VAL A 25 -12.14 -7.09 -23.95
CA VAL A 25 -11.65 -8.33 -23.33
C VAL A 25 -11.92 -9.54 -24.22
N THR A 26 -11.36 -10.69 -23.85
CA THR A 26 -11.65 -11.97 -24.53
C THR A 26 -12.94 -12.59 -24.00
N ASP A 27 -13.47 -13.60 -24.72
CA ASP A 27 -14.65 -14.37 -24.31
C ASP A 27 -14.46 -15.12 -22.97
N GLN A 28 -13.22 -15.32 -22.55
CA GLN A 28 -12.88 -15.97 -21.28
C GLN A 28 -12.98 -15.04 -20.09
N TYR A 29 -13.14 -13.73 -20.33
CA TYR A 29 -13.30 -12.77 -19.26
C TYR A 29 -14.60 -13.03 -18.50
N GLY A 30 -14.48 -13.27 -17.19
CA GLY A 30 -15.60 -13.36 -16.26
C GLY A 30 -15.89 -11.98 -15.65
N ILE A 31 -17.15 -11.63 -15.57
CA ILE A 31 -17.61 -10.40 -14.93
C ILE A 31 -18.09 -10.80 -13.53
N ALA A 32 -17.51 -10.17 -12.51
CA ALA A 32 -18.13 -10.07 -11.20
C ALA A 32 -18.52 -8.61 -11.03
N ASP A 33 -19.79 -8.33 -10.89
CA ASP A 33 -20.24 -6.97 -10.66
C ASP A 33 -19.59 -6.39 -9.41
N HIS A 34 -19.43 -5.06 -9.36
CA HIS A 34 -18.87 -4.40 -8.19
C HIS A 34 -19.63 -4.78 -6.91
N ALA A 35 -20.97 -4.83 -6.98
CA ALA A 35 -21.79 -5.21 -5.83
C ALA A 35 -21.53 -6.65 -5.38
N ASP A 36 -21.37 -7.59 -6.29
CA ASP A 36 -21.08 -8.99 -5.98
C ASP A 36 -19.68 -9.14 -5.36
N PHE A 37 -18.69 -8.40 -5.89
CA PHE A 37 -17.34 -8.42 -5.37
C PHE A 37 -17.27 -7.86 -3.94
N PHE A 38 -17.91 -6.72 -3.70
CA PHE A 38 -17.84 -6.08 -2.37
C PHE A 38 -18.80 -6.70 -1.35
N GLY A 39 -19.97 -7.18 -1.77
CA GLY A 39 -21.06 -7.59 -0.86
C GLY A 39 -20.62 -8.62 0.16
N GLY A 40 -20.08 -9.74 -0.30
CA GLY A 40 -19.59 -10.80 0.59
C GLY A 40 -18.39 -10.38 1.43
N LEU A 41 -17.41 -9.74 0.79
CA LEU A 41 -16.16 -9.34 1.44
C LEU A 41 -16.37 -8.27 2.53
N CYS A 42 -17.16 -7.23 2.23
CA CYS A 42 -17.47 -6.19 3.22
C CYS A 42 -18.28 -6.75 4.39
N THR A 43 -19.21 -7.68 4.12
CA THR A 43 -19.99 -8.31 5.19
C THR A 43 -19.09 -9.08 6.15
N GLU A 44 -18.15 -9.87 5.65
CA GLU A 44 -17.19 -10.59 6.50
C GLU A 44 -16.31 -9.63 7.32
N MET A 45 -15.86 -8.53 6.73
CA MET A 45 -15.09 -7.52 7.45
C MET A 45 -15.89 -6.82 8.53
N LEU A 46 -17.12 -6.42 8.25
CA LEU A 46 -18.02 -5.81 9.23
C LEU A 46 -18.28 -6.76 10.40
N ASN A 47 -18.50 -8.05 10.12
CA ASN A 47 -18.67 -9.09 11.14
C ASN A 47 -17.38 -9.27 11.99
N ALA A 48 -16.22 -8.99 11.43
CA ALA A 48 -14.95 -8.99 12.15
C ALA A 48 -14.68 -7.68 12.91
N GLY A 49 -15.63 -6.76 12.97
CA GLY A 49 -15.51 -5.49 13.68
C GLY A 49 -14.86 -4.36 12.88
N ALA A 50 -14.65 -4.53 11.58
CA ALA A 50 -14.15 -3.45 10.73
C ALA A 50 -15.19 -2.34 10.57
N THR A 51 -14.70 -1.13 10.29
CA THR A 51 -15.53 0.04 9.98
C THR A 51 -15.20 0.55 8.59
N LEU A 52 -16.20 1.03 7.86
CA LEU A 52 -15.98 1.71 6.59
C LEU A 52 -15.23 3.03 6.84
N ASP A 53 -14.10 3.20 6.16
CA ASP A 53 -13.32 4.42 6.26
C ASP A 53 -13.57 5.33 5.04
N THR A 54 -13.35 4.83 3.85
CA THR A 54 -13.54 5.60 2.63
C THR A 54 -13.82 4.69 1.44
N ALA A 55 -14.48 5.22 0.42
CA ALA A 55 -14.74 4.54 -0.82
C ALA A 55 -14.69 5.54 -1.98
N GLY A 56 -14.44 5.06 -3.18
CA GLY A 56 -14.42 5.93 -4.35
C GLY A 56 -14.48 5.17 -5.67
N THR A 57 -14.64 5.96 -6.73
CA THR A 57 -14.68 5.47 -8.10
C THR A 57 -13.66 6.22 -8.95
N MET A 58 -13.15 5.53 -9.97
CA MET A 58 -12.27 6.09 -11.01
C MET A 58 -12.70 5.53 -12.37
N ALA A 59 -12.23 6.16 -13.44
CA ALA A 59 -12.52 5.74 -14.81
C ALA A 59 -14.04 5.57 -15.07
N ASP A 60 -14.81 6.59 -14.73
CA ASP A 60 -16.26 6.67 -14.90
C ASP A 60 -17.03 5.48 -14.28
N GLY A 61 -16.54 4.98 -13.15
CA GLY A 61 -17.09 3.82 -12.45
C GLY A 61 -16.55 2.46 -12.92
N GLY A 62 -15.62 2.43 -13.88
CA GLY A 62 -14.96 1.19 -14.32
C GLY A 62 -14.02 0.61 -13.26
N ARG A 63 -13.64 1.43 -12.30
CA ARG A 63 -12.83 1.04 -11.15
C ARG A 63 -13.45 1.58 -9.88
N VAL A 64 -13.72 0.70 -8.93
CA VAL A 64 -14.31 1.04 -7.63
C VAL A 64 -13.43 0.47 -6.53
N TRP A 65 -13.25 1.23 -5.46
CA TRP A 65 -12.48 0.79 -4.31
C TRP A 65 -13.20 1.16 -3.00
N ILE A 66 -12.98 0.32 -1.99
CA ILE A 66 -13.47 0.51 -0.62
C ILE A 66 -12.31 0.26 0.32
N ARG A 67 -12.12 1.16 1.28
CA ARG A 67 -11.19 0.98 2.39
C ARG A 67 -11.96 0.81 3.69
N MET A 68 -11.56 -0.18 4.47
CA MET A 68 -12.10 -0.47 5.78
C MET A 68 -10.96 -0.52 6.80
N ASN A 69 -11.20 0.05 7.97
CA ASN A 69 -10.29 -0.03 9.11
C ASN A 69 -10.73 -1.18 10.01
N MET A 70 -9.79 -2.04 10.36
CA MET A 70 -9.96 -3.05 11.41
C MET A 70 -9.87 -2.39 12.79
N PRO A 71 -10.27 -3.08 13.88
CA PRO A 71 -10.02 -2.57 15.22
C PRO A 71 -8.56 -2.17 15.45
N GLU A 72 -8.37 -1.08 16.18
CA GLU A 72 -7.04 -0.53 16.46
C GLU A 72 -6.17 -1.52 17.24
N GLY A 73 -4.89 -1.57 16.89
CA GLY A 73 -3.85 -2.24 17.66
C GLY A 73 -3.02 -1.23 18.45
N THR A 74 -2.53 -1.65 19.59
CA THR A 74 -1.65 -0.84 20.45
C THR A 74 -0.26 -1.45 20.49
N ILE A 75 0.76 -0.67 20.18
CA ILE A 75 2.17 -1.02 20.34
C ILE A 75 2.69 -0.37 21.62
N LEU A 76 3.09 -1.20 22.58
CA LEU A 76 3.67 -0.72 23.82
C LEU A 76 5.17 -0.44 23.62
N GLN A 77 5.62 0.74 24.08
CA GLN A 77 7.01 1.16 23.96
C GLN A 77 7.46 1.88 25.24
N ASP A 78 8.77 2.04 25.43
CA ASP A 78 9.31 2.80 26.53
C ASP A 78 8.82 4.27 26.44
N GLY A 79 8.06 4.69 27.45
CA GLY A 79 7.53 6.05 27.52
C GLY A 79 6.13 6.25 26.96
N GLY A 80 5.42 5.19 26.53
CA GLY A 80 4.04 5.36 26.09
C GLY A 80 3.47 4.23 25.26
N GLN A 81 2.42 4.59 24.52
CA GLN A 81 1.73 3.72 23.60
C GLN A 81 1.70 4.36 22.21
N ASP A 82 1.79 3.53 21.20
CA ASP A 82 1.60 3.92 19.83
C ASP A 82 0.39 3.18 19.26
N THR A 83 -0.48 3.89 18.59
CA THR A 83 -1.67 3.31 17.98
C THR A 83 -1.40 3.00 16.52
N VAL A 84 -1.77 1.80 16.11
CA VAL A 84 -1.71 1.37 14.71
C VAL A 84 -3.10 0.91 14.27
N ILE A 85 -3.46 1.21 13.05
CA ILE A 85 -4.76 0.84 12.47
C ILE A 85 -4.51 -0.12 11.32
N PRO A 86 -4.82 -1.39 11.48
CA PRO A 86 -4.85 -2.30 10.35
C PRO A 86 -5.97 -1.89 9.40
N SER A 87 -5.69 -1.80 8.12
CA SER A 87 -6.68 -1.45 7.11
C SER A 87 -6.65 -2.43 5.95
N MET A 88 -7.80 -2.61 5.33
CA MET A 88 -7.96 -3.38 4.11
C MET A 88 -8.58 -2.49 3.04
N MET A 89 -7.98 -2.54 1.85
CA MET A 89 -8.54 -1.93 0.66
C MET A 89 -8.95 -3.03 -0.32
N LEU A 90 -10.18 -2.98 -0.76
CA LEU A 90 -10.72 -3.80 -1.82
C LEU A 90 -10.82 -2.96 -3.09
N LEU A 91 -10.35 -3.46 -4.21
CA LEU A 91 -10.41 -2.81 -5.51
C LEU A 91 -11.07 -3.76 -6.53
N SER A 92 -12.13 -3.31 -7.15
CA SER A 92 -12.76 -3.95 -8.31
C SER A 92 -12.49 -3.14 -9.57
N ASP A 93 -11.90 -3.75 -10.59
CA ASP A 93 -11.42 -3.06 -11.79
C ASP A 93 -11.88 -3.74 -13.07
N HIS A 94 -12.75 -3.09 -13.83
CA HIS A 94 -13.22 -3.53 -15.15
C HIS A 94 -12.50 -2.85 -16.32
N THR A 95 -11.49 -2.01 -16.03
CA THR A 95 -10.72 -1.30 -17.08
C THR A 95 -9.62 -2.14 -17.70
N SER A 96 -9.42 -3.38 -17.26
CA SER A 96 -8.33 -4.28 -17.66
C SER A 96 -6.93 -3.81 -17.25
N VAL A 97 -6.82 -2.80 -16.41
CA VAL A 97 -5.53 -2.33 -15.87
C VAL A 97 -5.08 -3.21 -14.71
N ASN A 98 -6.01 -3.59 -13.84
CA ASN A 98 -5.71 -4.46 -12.71
C ASN A 98 -6.65 -5.67 -12.67
N ALA A 99 -6.25 -6.68 -11.90
CA ALA A 99 -7.20 -7.67 -11.40
C ALA A 99 -8.03 -7.06 -10.26
N ASN A 100 -9.10 -7.71 -9.85
CA ASN A 100 -9.74 -7.40 -8.58
C ASN A 100 -8.75 -7.72 -7.44
N LEU A 101 -8.56 -6.79 -6.51
CA LEU A 101 -7.53 -6.85 -5.48
C LEU A 101 -8.12 -6.72 -4.09
N GLY A 102 -7.52 -7.45 -3.13
CA GLY A 102 -7.59 -7.10 -1.73
C GLY A 102 -6.18 -6.84 -1.20
N LEU A 103 -6.00 -5.74 -0.53
CA LEU A 103 -4.72 -5.25 -0.03
C LEU A 103 -4.87 -4.99 1.47
N CYS A 104 -4.02 -5.59 2.29
CA CYS A 104 -4.00 -5.34 3.73
C CYS A 104 -2.72 -4.61 4.12
N ASN A 105 -2.86 -3.64 4.98
CA ASN A 105 -1.77 -2.86 5.54
C ASN A 105 -2.03 -2.50 7.00
N VAL A 106 -0.98 -2.16 7.73
CA VAL A 106 -1.08 -1.62 9.09
C VAL A 106 -0.45 -0.23 9.07
N LYS A 107 -1.22 0.79 9.45
CA LYS A 107 -0.79 2.18 9.43
C LYS A 107 -0.81 2.82 10.83
N ARG A 108 0.00 3.88 10.98
CA ARG A 108 -0.19 4.86 12.04
C ARG A 108 -1.17 5.96 11.58
N PRO A 109 -2.02 6.50 12.47
CA PRO A 109 -2.96 7.58 12.12
C PRO A 109 -2.30 8.85 11.56
N ALA A 110 -1.00 9.02 11.80
CA ALA A 110 -0.25 10.22 11.41
C ALA A 110 0.16 10.30 9.92
N CYS A 111 -0.02 9.24 9.13
CA CYS A 111 0.43 9.17 7.74
C CYS A 111 -0.77 9.13 6.78
N ASN A 112 -0.90 10.13 5.91
CA ASN A 112 -2.04 10.27 5.00
C ASN A 112 -1.82 9.75 3.55
N ASN A 113 -0.65 9.22 3.21
CA ASN A 113 -0.28 8.93 1.81
C ASN A 113 -0.37 7.43 1.48
N GLU A 114 -1.59 6.90 1.32
CA GLU A 114 -1.79 5.45 1.35
C GLU A 114 -1.95 4.74 -0.01
N LEU A 115 -2.54 5.39 -1.03
CA LEU A 115 -3.00 4.64 -2.20
C LEU A 115 -1.87 4.03 -3.04
N GLY A 116 -0.79 4.79 -3.28
CA GLY A 116 0.36 4.33 -4.05
C GLY A 116 1.22 3.31 -3.29
N LEU A 117 1.36 3.51 -1.97
CA LEU A 117 2.08 2.61 -1.08
C LEU A 117 1.34 1.29 -0.86
N LEU A 118 -0.01 1.31 -0.80
CA LEU A 118 -0.83 0.10 -0.66
C LEU A 118 -0.65 -0.88 -1.83
N ILE A 119 -0.57 -0.39 -3.06
CA ILE A 119 -0.42 -1.27 -4.23
C ILE A 119 0.98 -1.89 -4.30
N GLY A 120 2.03 -1.13 -3.93
CA GLY A 120 3.43 -1.56 -3.97
C GLY A 120 3.94 -2.24 -2.70
N GLY A 121 3.42 -1.84 -1.54
CA GLY A 121 3.92 -2.22 -0.21
C GLY A 121 2.90 -2.96 0.68
N ALA A 122 1.81 -3.48 0.12
CA ALA A 122 0.83 -4.23 0.90
C ALA A 122 1.47 -5.45 1.56
N GLN A 123 1.31 -5.59 2.89
CA GLN A 123 1.83 -6.71 3.66
C GLN A 123 1.16 -8.02 3.26
N PHE A 124 -0.13 -7.96 2.94
CA PHE A 124 -0.91 -9.06 2.37
C PHE A 124 -1.64 -8.57 1.14
N LYS A 125 -1.55 -9.35 0.07
CA LYS A 125 -2.21 -9.07 -1.19
C LYS A 125 -2.83 -10.34 -1.74
N PHE A 126 -4.09 -10.29 -2.05
CA PHE A 126 -4.73 -11.30 -2.86
C PHE A 126 -5.31 -10.67 -4.14
N SER A 127 -5.36 -11.45 -5.20
CA SER A 127 -5.88 -10.97 -6.48
C SER A 127 -6.73 -12.01 -7.17
N PHE A 128 -7.78 -11.55 -7.82
CA PHE A 128 -8.67 -12.37 -8.63
C PHE A 128 -8.64 -11.87 -10.06
N LYS A 129 -8.06 -12.66 -10.96
CA LYS A 129 -8.15 -12.37 -12.39
C LYS A 129 -9.61 -12.57 -12.86
N HIS A 130 -10.06 -11.71 -13.75
CA HIS A 130 -11.37 -11.81 -14.39
C HIS A 130 -11.43 -13.00 -15.34
N MET A 131 -11.68 -14.18 -14.80
CA MET A 131 -11.87 -15.44 -15.53
C MET A 131 -13.29 -15.97 -15.29
N ARG A 132 -13.76 -16.91 -16.10
CA ARG A 132 -15.13 -17.47 -16.03
C ARG A 132 -15.58 -17.90 -14.63
N TRP A 133 -14.64 -18.29 -13.76
CA TRP A 133 -14.86 -18.75 -12.38
C TRP A 133 -14.69 -17.66 -11.32
N ILE A 134 -14.81 -16.38 -11.68
CA ILE A 134 -14.51 -15.29 -10.76
C ILE A 134 -15.46 -15.28 -9.56
N ASN A 135 -16.74 -15.60 -9.76
CA ASN A 135 -17.73 -15.59 -8.68
C ASN A 135 -17.45 -16.66 -7.63
N GLU A 136 -17.02 -17.86 -8.04
CA GLU A 136 -16.60 -18.89 -7.09
C GLU A 136 -15.33 -18.48 -6.32
N ARG A 137 -14.41 -17.78 -6.98
CA ARG A 137 -13.20 -17.24 -6.32
C ARG A 137 -13.52 -16.13 -5.34
N VAL A 138 -14.47 -15.27 -5.64
CA VAL A 138 -14.95 -14.24 -4.70
C VAL A 138 -15.57 -14.90 -3.47
N SER A 139 -16.30 -16.00 -3.63
CA SER A 139 -16.85 -16.74 -2.48
C SER A 139 -15.76 -17.34 -1.57
N LEU A 140 -14.59 -17.68 -2.12
CA LEU A 140 -13.44 -18.15 -1.35
C LEU A 140 -12.67 -17.01 -0.66
N ALA A 141 -12.92 -15.78 -1.02
CA ALA A 141 -12.22 -14.63 -0.48
C ALA A 141 -12.45 -14.44 1.03
N GLY A 142 -13.59 -14.88 1.57
CA GLY A 142 -13.82 -14.90 3.01
C GLY A 142 -12.77 -15.71 3.79
N ALA A 143 -12.33 -16.85 3.24
CA ALA A 143 -11.23 -17.62 3.83
C ALA A 143 -9.90 -16.87 3.74
N MET A 144 -9.62 -16.23 2.60
CA MET A 144 -8.40 -15.42 2.41
C MET A 144 -8.38 -14.20 3.35
N MET A 145 -9.54 -13.66 3.69
CA MET A 145 -9.63 -12.57 4.66
C MET A 145 -9.27 -13.02 6.08
N LYS A 146 -9.65 -14.23 6.49
CA LYS A 146 -9.23 -14.82 7.78
C LYS A 146 -7.71 -14.99 7.82
N GLU A 147 -7.12 -15.50 6.75
CA GLU A 147 -5.66 -15.60 6.62
C GLU A 147 -4.99 -14.21 6.70
N SER A 148 -5.56 -13.21 6.04
CA SER A 148 -5.06 -11.82 6.10
C SER A 148 -5.17 -11.25 7.51
N ALA A 149 -6.25 -11.54 8.24
CA ALA A 149 -6.41 -11.11 9.64
C ALA A 149 -5.38 -11.77 10.56
N LEU A 150 -5.07 -13.06 10.37
CA LEU A 150 -3.99 -13.73 11.08
C LEU A 150 -2.64 -13.09 10.79
N GLY A 151 -2.37 -12.76 9.53
CA GLY A 151 -1.16 -12.08 9.13
C GLY A 151 -1.04 -10.66 9.70
N ILE A 152 -2.14 -9.94 9.85
CA ILE A 152 -2.19 -8.65 10.54
C ILE A 152 -1.73 -8.82 12.00
N ASN A 153 -2.25 -9.80 12.71
CA ASN A 153 -1.85 -10.06 14.10
C ASN A 153 -0.35 -10.38 14.21
N GLN A 154 0.17 -11.22 13.32
CA GLN A 154 1.61 -11.49 13.26
C GLN A 154 2.44 -10.23 13.01
N THR A 155 1.93 -9.31 12.20
CA THR A 155 2.58 -8.02 11.96
C THR A 155 2.57 -7.14 13.21
N LEU A 156 1.45 -7.10 13.94
CA LEU A 156 1.37 -6.38 15.22
C LEU A 156 2.34 -6.95 16.25
N ASP A 157 2.45 -8.28 16.34
CA ASP A 157 3.43 -8.95 17.18
C ASP A 157 4.86 -8.57 16.79
N LEU A 158 5.18 -8.54 15.50
CA LEU A 158 6.48 -8.08 15.01
C LEU A 158 6.75 -6.62 15.39
N PHE A 159 5.78 -5.74 15.20
CA PHE A 159 5.91 -4.33 15.60
C PHE A 159 6.13 -4.19 17.11
N GLN A 160 5.46 -5.01 17.92
CA GLN A 160 5.69 -5.05 19.35
C GLN A 160 7.14 -5.47 19.69
N VAL A 161 7.66 -6.49 19.01
CA VAL A 161 9.07 -6.88 19.16
C VAL A 161 10.01 -5.75 18.74
N MET A 162 9.73 -5.08 17.61
CA MET A 162 10.52 -3.93 17.16
C MET A 162 10.50 -2.77 18.16
N ALA A 163 9.38 -2.52 18.81
CA ALA A 163 9.24 -1.45 19.80
C ALA A 163 10.05 -1.70 21.09
N THR A 164 10.31 -2.96 21.43
CA THR A 164 11.12 -3.33 22.60
C THR A 164 12.62 -3.42 22.30
N LYS A 165 12.99 -3.53 21.02
CA LYS A 165 14.37 -3.70 20.61
C LYS A 165 15.04 -2.36 20.33
N ARG A 166 15.97 -1.96 21.22
CA ARG A 166 16.74 -0.72 21.06
C ARG A 166 17.77 -0.81 19.95
N ILE A 167 17.96 0.28 19.25
CA ILE A 167 19.07 0.49 18.32
C ILE A 167 19.72 1.84 18.61
N SER A 168 21.05 1.90 18.50
CA SER A 168 21.77 3.17 18.68
C SER A 168 21.70 4.01 17.40
N HIS A 169 21.89 5.33 17.58
CA HIS A 169 22.03 6.27 16.47
C HIS A 169 23.08 5.82 15.43
N GLY A 170 24.24 5.32 15.88
CA GLY A 170 25.29 4.82 14.96
C GLY A 170 24.81 3.66 14.09
N ILE A 171 24.15 2.68 14.70
CA ILE A 171 23.58 1.54 13.96
C ILE A 171 22.54 2.01 12.94
N PHE A 172 21.67 2.96 13.30
CA PHE A 172 20.69 3.50 12.38
C PHE A 172 21.34 4.29 11.24
N SER A 173 22.37 5.09 11.52
CA SER A 173 23.12 5.83 10.50
C SER A 173 23.77 4.91 9.47
N ASP A 174 24.41 3.84 9.93
CA ASP A 174 25.00 2.83 9.03
C ASP A 174 23.94 2.13 8.20
N PHE A 175 22.82 1.79 8.81
CA PHE A 175 21.68 1.19 8.12
C PHE A 175 21.08 2.15 7.06
N ALA A 176 20.85 3.43 7.41
CA ALA A 176 20.31 4.43 6.49
C ALA A 176 21.22 4.61 5.27
N ARG A 177 22.53 4.62 5.49
CA ARG A 177 23.53 4.70 4.42
C ARG A 177 23.47 3.49 3.51
N THR A 178 23.49 2.30 4.07
CA THR A 178 23.40 1.04 3.32
C THR A 178 22.11 0.96 2.51
N LEU A 179 20.96 1.28 3.12
CA LEU A 179 19.65 1.27 2.48
C LEU A 179 19.62 2.17 1.25
N LEU A 180 20.14 3.39 1.37
CA LEU A 180 20.12 4.35 0.27
C LEU A 180 21.13 4.01 -0.82
N ASP A 181 22.26 3.41 -0.47
CA ASP A 181 23.28 2.97 -1.46
C ASP A 181 22.82 1.74 -2.26
N GLU A 182 22.17 0.78 -1.63
CA GLU A 182 21.64 -0.40 -2.33
C GLU A 182 20.53 -0.06 -3.32
N HIS A 183 19.63 0.88 -2.98
CA HIS A 183 18.51 1.22 -3.84
C HIS A 183 18.83 2.18 -4.97
N ARG A 184 19.89 3.00 -4.83
CA ARG A 184 20.20 4.05 -5.80
C ARG A 184 21.63 4.01 -6.35
N GLY A 185 22.39 2.97 -6.03
CA GLY A 185 23.80 2.80 -6.40
C GLY A 185 24.76 3.57 -5.50
N VAL A 186 25.99 3.11 -5.46
CA VAL A 186 27.05 3.68 -4.63
C VAL A 186 27.30 5.13 -5.02
N SER A 187 27.20 6.03 -4.06
CA SER A 187 27.32 7.48 -4.24
C SER A 187 28.72 8.03 -3.89
N GLU A 188 29.70 7.14 -3.76
CA GLU A 188 31.07 7.57 -3.47
C GLU A 188 31.72 8.23 -4.72
N ARG A 189 32.31 9.38 -4.51
CA ARG A 189 33.17 10.05 -5.48
C ARG A 189 34.57 10.16 -4.91
N LEU A 190 35.56 10.08 -5.78
CA LEU A 190 36.90 10.50 -5.43
C LEU A 190 37.01 12.01 -5.72
N ASP A 191 37.47 12.78 -4.74
CA ASP A 191 37.80 14.17 -4.91
C ASP A 191 39.13 14.34 -5.70
N GLU A 192 39.56 15.57 -5.94
CA GLU A 192 40.79 15.90 -6.66
C GLU A 192 42.04 15.34 -5.97
N ASN A 193 41.94 14.95 -4.70
CA ASN A 193 43.03 14.39 -3.89
C ASN A 193 42.92 12.86 -3.73
N GLY A 194 41.97 12.24 -4.42
CA GLY A 194 41.70 10.78 -4.32
C GLY A 194 41.01 10.36 -3.04
N VAL A 195 40.44 11.30 -2.27
CA VAL A 195 39.67 11.01 -1.06
C VAL A 195 38.23 10.66 -1.45
N LYS A 196 37.70 9.57 -0.90
CA LYS A 196 36.33 9.16 -1.09
C LYS A 196 35.39 10.17 -0.44
N THR A 197 34.54 10.79 -1.23
CA THR A 197 33.49 11.71 -0.78
C THR A 197 32.13 11.20 -1.22
N ILE A 198 31.11 11.45 -0.40
CA ILE A 198 29.71 11.13 -0.73
C ILE A 198 29.15 12.30 -1.55
N HIS A 199 28.37 11.99 -2.58
CA HIS A 199 27.69 13.02 -3.35
C HIS A 199 26.77 13.86 -2.47
N THR A 200 26.87 15.20 -2.52
CA THR A 200 26.17 16.14 -1.61
C THR A 200 24.64 15.83 -1.48
N LYS A 201 23.98 15.53 -2.62
CA LYS A 201 22.55 15.18 -2.58
C LYS A 201 22.28 13.93 -1.75
N ARG A 202 23.15 12.94 -1.84
CA ARG A 202 23.04 11.69 -1.09
C ARG A 202 23.32 11.91 0.40
N ALA A 203 24.34 12.69 0.72
CA ALA A 203 24.62 13.06 2.10
C ALA A 203 23.41 13.75 2.72
N ASN A 204 22.80 14.71 2.04
CA ASN A 204 21.61 15.39 2.52
C ASN A 204 20.41 14.43 2.70
N GLU A 205 20.21 13.45 1.82
CA GLU A 205 19.14 12.45 1.96
C GLU A 205 19.37 11.54 3.18
N ILE A 206 20.62 11.15 3.44
CA ILE A 206 21.01 10.37 4.63
C ILE A 206 20.78 11.20 5.91
N ASP A 207 21.27 12.44 5.93
CA ASP A 207 21.13 13.35 7.07
C ASP A 207 19.64 13.63 7.38
N GLU A 208 18.85 13.83 6.34
CA GLU A 208 17.40 14.01 6.47
C GLU A 208 16.74 12.76 7.10
N LEU A 209 17.05 11.56 6.60
CA LEU A 209 16.52 10.32 7.17
C LEU A 209 16.96 10.12 8.64
N ILE A 210 18.21 10.45 8.95
CA ILE A 210 18.73 10.41 10.33
C ILE A 210 17.97 11.40 11.21
N SER A 211 17.67 12.60 10.72
CA SER A 211 16.93 13.62 11.49
C SER A 211 15.51 13.16 11.84
N TYR A 212 14.86 12.37 10.98
CA TYR A 212 13.58 11.73 11.31
C TYR A 212 13.70 10.76 12.50
N PHE A 213 14.81 10.03 12.58
CA PHE A 213 15.06 9.13 13.70
C PHE A 213 15.37 9.88 15.00
N GLU A 214 16.19 10.93 14.95
CA GLU A 214 16.57 11.77 16.08
C GLU A 214 15.41 12.58 16.66
N SER A 215 14.49 13.04 15.80
CA SER A 215 13.30 13.78 16.24
C SER A 215 12.35 12.93 17.10
N GLY A 216 12.71 11.67 17.34
CA GLY A 216 11.93 10.72 18.12
C GLY A 216 10.64 10.27 17.44
N ASN A 217 10.47 10.64 16.16
CA ASN A 217 9.42 10.18 15.27
C ASN A 217 8.07 9.97 15.97
N GLN A 218 7.57 11.05 16.58
CA GLN A 218 6.30 11.07 17.32
C GLN A 218 6.27 10.11 18.53
N GLY A 219 7.40 9.94 19.22
CA GLY A 219 7.50 9.15 20.44
C GLY A 219 7.90 7.69 20.24
N ALA A 220 8.22 7.26 19.02
CA ALA A 220 8.65 5.89 18.75
C ALA A 220 10.06 5.54 19.33
N GLY A 221 10.85 6.55 19.74
CA GLY A 221 12.11 6.41 20.43
C GLY A 221 13.23 5.74 19.62
N GLU A 222 14.37 5.51 20.30
CA GLU A 222 15.54 4.81 19.73
C GLU A 222 15.34 3.29 19.73
N THR A 223 14.39 2.82 18.95
CA THR A 223 14.03 1.41 18.80
C THR A 223 13.98 1.01 17.33
N CYS A 224 13.95 -0.29 17.04
CA CYS A 224 13.69 -0.76 15.68
C CYS A 224 12.36 -0.26 15.14
N TRP A 225 11.35 -0.07 16.01
CA TRP A 225 10.07 0.55 15.63
C TRP A 225 10.26 2.01 15.23
N GLY A 226 11.01 2.80 16.01
CA GLY A 226 11.37 4.17 15.67
C GLY A 226 12.11 4.27 14.33
N ALA A 227 13.06 3.37 14.07
CA ALA A 227 13.75 3.29 12.80
C ALA A 227 12.81 3.01 11.63
N TYR A 228 11.91 2.05 11.78
CA TYR A 228 10.89 1.74 10.76
C TYR A 228 9.99 2.95 10.48
N GLN A 229 9.51 3.63 11.53
CA GLN A 229 8.68 4.83 11.39
C GLN A 229 9.44 6.00 10.76
N SER A 230 10.74 6.13 11.01
CA SER A 230 11.57 7.16 10.38
C SER A 230 11.69 6.97 8.89
N ILE A 231 11.88 5.73 8.45
CA ILE A 231 11.96 5.39 7.02
C ILE A 231 10.61 5.65 6.33
N THR A 232 9.52 5.17 6.91
CA THR A 232 8.19 5.35 6.31
C THR A 232 7.78 6.82 6.26
N GLY A 233 8.00 7.58 7.34
CA GLY A 233 7.72 9.02 7.38
C GLY A 233 8.56 9.81 6.39
N TRP A 234 9.84 9.48 6.25
CA TRP A 234 10.71 10.11 5.26
C TRP A 234 10.26 9.80 3.82
N LEU A 235 9.89 8.55 3.53
CA LEU A 235 9.37 8.15 2.22
C LEU A 235 8.07 8.88 1.88
N ASP A 236 7.15 8.97 2.81
CA ASP A 236 5.87 9.67 2.64
C ASP A 236 6.09 11.16 2.32
N HIS A 237 7.02 11.80 3.03
CA HIS A 237 7.37 13.19 2.78
C HIS A 237 7.96 13.38 1.37
N LYS A 238 8.87 12.51 0.94
CA LYS A 238 9.46 12.57 -0.41
C LYS A 238 8.43 12.33 -1.51
N LEU A 239 7.52 11.38 -1.33
CA LEU A 239 6.48 11.09 -2.32
C LEU A 239 5.47 12.24 -2.42
N SER A 240 5.10 12.87 -1.30
CA SER A 240 4.18 14.02 -1.32
C SER A 240 4.73 15.21 -2.09
N LEU A 241 6.03 15.45 -2.05
CA LEU A 241 6.69 16.52 -2.80
C LEU A 241 6.73 16.26 -4.33
N ILE A 242 6.70 15.00 -4.75
CA ILE A 242 6.69 14.65 -6.19
C ILE A 242 5.32 14.87 -6.81
N HIS A 243 4.24 14.78 -6.03
CA HIS A 243 2.87 14.98 -6.52
C HIS A 243 2.40 16.45 -6.58
N ILE A 244 3.18 17.40 -6.08
CA ILE A 244 2.84 18.83 -6.08
C ILE A 244 3.21 19.53 -7.41
N SER A 245 4.01 18.91 -8.27
CA SER A 245 4.28 19.45 -9.61
C SER A 245 3.24 18.95 -10.60
N GLU A 246 2.04 19.54 -10.61
CA GLU A 246 1.13 19.42 -11.75
C GLU A 246 1.77 20.10 -12.96
N PRO A 247 1.80 19.46 -14.14
CA PRO A 247 2.19 20.17 -15.36
C PRO A 247 1.11 21.21 -15.69
N THR A 248 1.53 22.45 -15.70
CA THR A 248 0.77 23.57 -16.30
C THR A 248 0.62 23.37 -17.81
#